data_6b729dbd4f0150933fd21bf9ead23ad9
#
_entry.id   6b729dbd4f0150933fd21bf9ead23ad9
#
_cell.length_a   1.000
_cell.length_b   1.000
_cell.length_c   1.000
_cell.angle_alpha   90.00
_cell.angle_beta   90.00
_cell.angle_gamma   90.00
#
_symmetry.space_group_name_H-M   'P 1'
#
loop_
_entity.id
_entity.type
_entity.pdbx_description
1 polymer ?
#
loop_
_entity_poly.entity_id
_entity_poly.type
_entity_poly.pdbx_seq_one_letter_code
_entity_poly.pdbx_strand_id
1 'polypeptide(L)'
;ATAKKLGIKANNFGSFEKIAEKMGNEINYDLVADIVKISDGKTTIEAAALVAPGHADDSLSITLGYGRKDVSALMENVGFDAYPIRGTETMRFANGVTCVVTDKDYPLAQTQEHRSMEGRDLVREGTLERFEKNNTFAQTMGMDGHIPPNISLYTHPTLTSKEQWGMTVDLNTCTGCNACVVACQAENNVPVVGKDQVRKNRD
;
A
#
# COMPACT_ATOMS: atom_id res chain seq x y z
N ALA A 1 1.71 20.63 8.85
CA ALA A 1 1.21 21.99 9.14
C ALA A 1 -0.15 22.21 8.46
N THR A 2 -0.29 21.95 7.17
CA THR A 2 -1.48 22.26 6.34
C THR A 2 -2.75 21.57 6.83
N ALA A 3 -2.71 20.27 7.17
CA ALA A 3 -3.88 19.55 7.68
C ALA A 3 -4.45 20.19 8.97
N LYS A 4 -3.57 20.58 9.89
CA LYS A 4 -3.96 21.27 11.13
C LYS A 4 -4.58 22.64 10.84
N LYS A 5 -4.03 23.38 9.87
CA LYS A 5 -4.55 24.69 9.44
C LYS A 5 -5.93 24.58 8.82
N LEU A 6 -6.20 23.50 8.09
CA LEU A 6 -7.50 23.20 7.47
C LEU A 6 -8.51 22.56 8.43
N GLY A 7 -8.09 22.16 9.64
CA GLY A 7 -8.97 21.48 10.60
C GLY A 7 -9.24 20.02 10.26
N ILE A 8 -8.46 19.42 9.38
CA ILE A 8 -8.54 17.99 9.06
C ILE A 8 -8.12 17.20 10.30
N LYS A 9 -8.98 16.32 10.75
CA LYS A 9 -8.65 15.40 11.85
C LYS A 9 -7.46 14.55 11.40
N ALA A 10 -6.40 14.53 12.21
CA ALA A 10 -5.29 13.63 11.97
C ALA A 10 -5.87 12.21 11.94
N ASN A 11 -5.91 11.61 10.76
CA ASN A 11 -6.25 10.22 10.64
C ASN A 11 -5.30 9.50 11.58
N ASN A 12 -5.84 8.78 12.52
CA ASN A 12 -5.06 8.08 13.51
C ASN A 12 -4.23 6.97 12.82
N PHE A 13 -3.18 7.35 12.11
CA PHE A 13 -1.94 6.60 12.21
C PHE A 13 -1.52 6.79 13.68
N GLY A 14 -2.20 6.08 14.57
CA GLY A 14 -1.90 6.15 15.99
C GLY A 14 -0.42 5.88 16.09
N SER A 15 0.30 6.76 16.77
CA SER A 15 1.60 6.38 17.29
C SER A 15 1.42 4.95 17.85
N PHE A 16 2.35 4.07 17.59
CA PHE A 16 2.34 2.69 18.08
C PHE A 16 1.98 2.61 19.57
N GLU A 17 2.29 3.63 20.35
CA GLU A 17 1.90 3.81 21.76
C GLU A 17 0.38 3.86 21.98
N LYS A 18 -0.38 4.55 21.14
CA LYS A 18 -1.85 4.59 21.26
C LYS A 18 -2.55 3.34 20.75
N ILE A 19 -1.92 2.61 19.83
CA ILE A 19 -2.40 1.29 19.40
C ILE A 19 -2.18 0.27 20.52
N ALA A 20 -1.02 0.27 21.17
CA ALA A 20 -0.71 -0.61 22.28
C ALA A 20 -1.60 -0.36 23.51
N GLU A 21 -1.97 0.88 23.79
CA GLU A 21 -2.86 1.25 24.89
C GLU A 21 -4.32 0.82 24.68
N LYS A 22 -4.75 0.70 23.41
CA LYS A 22 -6.07 0.18 23.02
C LYS A 22 -6.13 -1.33 22.79
N MET A 23 -5.01 -2.03 22.82
CA MET A 23 -4.96 -3.50 22.63
C MET A 23 -5.64 -4.32 23.72
N GLY A 24 -6.27 -3.68 24.72
CA GLY A 24 -7.08 -4.35 25.72
C GLY A 24 -8.49 -4.75 25.28
N ASN A 25 -9.09 -4.08 24.28
CA ASN A 25 -10.44 -4.38 23.81
C ASN A 25 -10.58 -3.94 22.36
N GLU A 26 -10.85 -4.89 21.47
CA GLU A 26 -11.26 -4.76 20.08
C GLU A 26 -10.48 -3.72 19.26
N ILE A 27 -9.53 -4.19 18.48
CA ILE A 27 -8.85 -3.38 17.47
C ILE A 27 -9.90 -2.92 16.44
N ASN A 28 -10.39 -1.71 16.60
CA ASN A 28 -11.26 -1.11 15.60
C ASN A 28 -10.36 -0.59 14.46
N TYR A 29 -10.24 -1.37 13.40
CA TYR A 29 -9.46 -1.04 12.19
C TYR A 29 -10.15 -0.01 11.30
N ASP A 30 -11.17 0.68 11.79
CA ASP A 30 -11.89 1.68 11.02
C ASP A 30 -11.07 2.98 10.91
N LEU A 31 -10.19 2.97 9.91
CA LEU A 31 -9.55 4.19 9.47
C LEU A 31 -10.60 5.05 8.74
N VAL A 32 -11.00 6.14 9.38
CA VAL A 32 -11.98 7.08 8.84
C VAL A 32 -11.30 8.39 8.49
N ALA A 33 -11.56 8.91 7.29
CA ALA A 33 -11.03 10.17 6.80
C ALA A 33 -12.13 11.20 6.64
N ASP A 34 -11.82 12.46 6.94
CA ASP A 34 -12.70 13.58 6.60
C ASP A 34 -12.85 13.70 5.08
N ILE A 35 -14.06 13.96 4.59
CA ILE A 35 -14.26 14.34 3.19
C ILE A 35 -14.01 15.85 3.06
N VAL A 36 -13.21 16.21 2.07
CA VAL A 36 -12.90 17.60 1.72
C VAL A 36 -13.47 17.96 0.36
N LYS A 37 -13.92 19.20 0.21
CA LYS A 37 -14.22 19.82 -1.09
C LYS A 37 -12.96 20.50 -1.60
N ILE A 38 -12.58 20.16 -2.82
CA ILE A 38 -11.40 20.68 -3.49
C ILE A 38 -11.88 21.40 -4.75
N SER A 39 -11.52 22.66 -4.93
CA SER A 39 -11.93 23.46 -6.08
C SER A 39 -10.76 24.24 -6.67
N ASP A 40 -10.69 24.24 -7.99
CA ASP A 40 -9.78 25.07 -8.79
C ASP A 40 -10.41 26.41 -9.22
N GLY A 41 -11.58 26.73 -8.68
CA GLY A 41 -12.38 27.92 -9.03
C GLY A 41 -13.34 27.70 -10.22
N LYS A 42 -13.19 26.63 -10.99
CA LYS A 42 -14.09 26.24 -12.09
C LYS A 42 -14.88 24.97 -11.76
N THR A 43 -14.18 24.00 -11.20
CA THR A 43 -14.73 22.69 -10.88
C THR A 43 -14.51 22.39 -9.41
N THR A 44 -15.43 21.66 -8.80
CA THR A 44 -15.32 21.20 -7.42
C THR A 44 -15.51 19.70 -7.37
N ILE A 45 -14.64 19.03 -6.65
CA ILE A 45 -14.74 17.59 -6.36
C ILE A 45 -14.79 17.37 -4.85
N GLU A 46 -15.34 16.24 -4.43
CA GLU A 46 -15.21 15.74 -3.06
C GLU A 46 -14.19 14.59 -3.06
N ALA A 47 -13.35 14.52 -2.02
CA ALA A 47 -12.40 13.44 -1.83
C ALA A 47 -12.10 13.21 -0.35
N ALA A 48 -11.76 11.99 0.02
CA ALA A 48 -11.28 11.69 1.36
C ALA A 48 -9.85 12.23 1.55
N ALA A 49 -9.61 12.89 2.68
CA ALA A 49 -8.31 13.48 3.00
C ALA A 49 -7.50 12.57 3.91
N LEU A 50 -6.34 12.16 3.45
CA LEU A 50 -5.35 11.44 4.24
C LEU A 50 -4.18 12.36 4.57
N VAL A 51 -3.85 12.47 5.85
CA VAL A 51 -2.67 13.24 6.29
C VAL A 51 -1.42 12.41 6.01
N ALA A 52 -0.54 12.94 5.16
CA ALA A 52 0.73 12.30 4.80
C ALA A 52 1.90 13.06 5.45
N PRO A 53 2.50 12.55 6.54
CA PRO A 53 3.68 13.14 7.15
C PRO A 53 4.83 13.25 6.14
N GLY A 54 5.52 14.40 6.11
CA GLY A 54 6.60 14.67 5.16
C GLY A 54 6.13 15.23 3.81
N HIS A 55 4.82 15.36 3.58
CA HIS A 55 4.28 16.07 2.43
C HIS A 55 4.56 17.58 2.54
N ALA A 56 4.81 18.25 1.41
CA ALA A 56 5.09 19.69 1.39
C ALA A 56 3.92 20.49 1.97
N ASP A 57 4.25 21.58 2.66
CA ASP A 57 3.24 22.47 3.20
C ASP A 57 2.46 23.18 2.09
N ASP A 58 1.19 23.51 2.39
CA ASP A 58 0.25 24.16 1.48
C ASP A 58 0.09 23.43 0.13
N SER A 59 0.32 22.13 0.12
CA SER A 59 0.15 21.26 -1.04
C SER A 59 -0.71 20.04 -0.73
N LEU A 60 -1.36 19.50 -1.77
CA LEU A 60 -2.10 18.25 -1.71
C LEU A 60 -1.86 17.43 -2.98
N SER A 61 -1.92 16.12 -2.84
CA SER A 61 -1.82 15.19 -3.97
C SER A 61 -3.12 14.44 -4.14
N ILE A 62 -3.56 14.31 -5.39
CA ILE A 62 -4.78 13.60 -5.75
C ILE A 62 -4.41 12.49 -6.74
N THR A 63 -4.83 11.28 -6.44
CA THR A 63 -4.62 10.13 -7.32
C THR A 63 -5.77 9.98 -8.30
N LEU A 64 -5.44 9.85 -9.58
CA LEU A 64 -6.41 9.58 -10.65
C LEU A 64 -6.74 8.07 -10.71
N GLY A 65 -7.91 7.76 -11.25
CA GLY A 65 -8.31 6.38 -11.56
C GLY A 65 -9.22 5.72 -10.54
N TYR A 66 -9.52 6.36 -9.43
CA TYR A 66 -10.56 5.95 -8.47
C TYR A 66 -11.94 6.55 -8.81
N GLY A 67 -12.96 6.12 -8.06
CA GLY A 67 -14.33 6.63 -8.24
C GLY A 67 -14.98 6.18 -9.54
N ARG A 68 -14.56 5.03 -10.08
CA ARG A 68 -15.15 4.44 -11.29
C ARG A 68 -16.56 3.96 -11.03
N LYS A 69 -17.42 4.13 -12.03
CA LYS A 69 -18.81 3.67 -12.02
C LYS A 69 -19.00 2.62 -13.12
N ASP A 70 -19.98 1.75 -12.95
CA ASP A 70 -20.40 0.77 -13.94
C ASP A 70 -19.28 -0.20 -14.43
N VAL A 71 -18.29 -0.47 -13.56
CA VAL A 71 -17.17 -1.36 -13.89
C VAL A 71 -17.34 -2.74 -13.26
N SER A 72 -17.51 -2.79 -11.94
CA SER A 72 -17.77 -4.02 -11.20
C SER A 72 -18.32 -3.70 -9.81
N ALA A 73 -19.03 -4.65 -9.20
CA ALA A 73 -19.54 -4.51 -7.84
C ALA A 73 -18.44 -4.25 -6.80
N LEU A 74 -17.20 -4.70 -7.04
CA LEU A 74 -16.06 -4.47 -6.15
C LEU A 74 -15.54 -3.03 -6.19
N MET A 75 -15.81 -2.31 -7.27
CA MET A 75 -15.31 -0.95 -7.50
C MET A 75 -16.39 0.12 -7.30
N GLU A 76 -17.64 -0.30 -7.16
CA GLU A 76 -18.76 0.61 -6.96
C GLU A 76 -18.61 1.35 -5.63
N ASN A 77 -18.72 2.69 -5.67
CA ASN A 77 -18.55 3.57 -4.52
C ASN A 77 -17.16 3.50 -3.84
N VAL A 78 -16.13 3.03 -4.54
CA VAL A 78 -14.76 2.99 -4.04
C VAL A 78 -13.95 4.15 -4.57
N GLY A 79 -13.53 5.03 -3.64
CA GLY A 79 -12.74 6.22 -3.95
C GLY A 79 -13.57 7.35 -4.58
N PHE A 80 -12.88 8.31 -5.16
CA PHE A 80 -13.45 9.54 -5.69
C PHE A 80 -12.89 9.83 -7.07
N ASP A 81 -13.75 10.28 -7.99
CA ASP A 81 -13.32 10.66 -9.33
C ASP A 81 -12.64 12.03 -9.30
N ALA A 82 -11.36 12.05 -9.60
CA ALA A 82 -10.56 13.27 -9.64
C ALA A 82 -10.35 13.82 -11.07
N TYR A 83 -10.84 13.15 -12.09
CA TYR A 83 -10.68 13.65 -13.48
C TYR A 83 -11.35 15.00 -13.75
N PRO A 84 -12.51 15.34 -13.14
CA PRO A 84 -13.16 16.61 -13.43
C PRO A 84 -12.33 17.86 -13.07
N ILE A 85 -11.40 17.77 -12.09
CA ILE A 85 -10.53 18.89 -11.70
C ILE A 85 -9.24 18.95 -12.51
N ARG A 86 -9.01 17.97 -13.39
CA ARG A 86 -7.82 17.92 -14.22
C ARG A 86 -7.94 18.85 -15.43
N GLY A 87 -7.20 19.94 -15.43
CA GLY A 87 -7.17 20.89 -16.55
C GLY A 87 -6.39 20.36 -17.77
N THR A 88 -6.73 20.85 -18.94
CA THR A 88 -6.02 20.54 -20.18
C THR A 88 -4.65 21.24 -20.28
N GLU A 89 -4.53 22.42 -19.68
CA GLU A 89 -3.28 23.21 -19.70
C GLU A 89 -2.28 22.72 -18.64
N THR A 90 -2.79 22.23 -17.51
CA THR A 90 -1.98 21.77 -16.38
C THR A 90 -2.43 20.38 -15.95
N MET A 91 -2.06 19.38 -16.75
CA MET A 91 -2.52 18.00 -16.53
C MET A 91 -2.04 17.37 -15.21
N ARG A 92 -0.96 17.88 -14.63
CA ARG A 92 -0.28 17.26 -13.48
C ARG A 92 -0.30 18.08 -12.21
N PHE A 93 -0.61 19.36 -12.30
CA PHE A 93 -0.65 20.27 -11.16
C PHE A 93 -1.65 21.40 -11.39
N ALA A 94 -2.15 21.98 -10.32
CA ALA A 94 -2.96 23.19 -10.32
C ALA A 94 -2.53 24.08 -9.16
N ASN A 95 -2.57 25.39 -9.34
CA ASN A 95 -2.27 26.39 -8.33
C ASN A 95 -3.55 27.08 -7.88
N GLY A 96 -3.55 27.65 -6.68
CA GLY A 96 -4.68 28.43 -6.14
C GLY A 96 -5.91 27.58 -5.84
N VAL A 97 -5.73 26.29 -5.61
CA VAL A 97 -6.79 25.35 -5.26
C VAL A 97 -7.27 25.65 -3.83
N THR A 98 -8.59 25.68 -3.64
CA THR A 98 -9.20 25.76 -2.31
C THR A 98 -9.55 24.38 -1.79
N CYS A 99 -9.38 24.18 -0.49
CA CYS A 99 -9.69 22.93 0.19
C CYS A 99 -10.50 23.25 1.47
N VAL A 100 -11.70 22.67 1.58
CA VAL A 100 -12.61 22.90 2.71
C VAL A 100 -13.09 21.56 3.26
N VAL A 101 -12.96 21.36 4.56
CA VAL A 101 -13.46 20.16 5.25
C VAL A 101 -14.99 20.19 5.26
N THR A 102 -15.60 19.04 5.03
CA THR A 102 -17.06 18.85 5.16
C THR A 102 -17.39 18.18 6.50
N ASP A 103 -18.67 17.99 6.75
CA ASP A 103 -19.21 17.24 7.89
C ASP A 103 -19.32 15.72 7.62
N LYS A 104 -18.84 15.28 6.46
CA LYS A 104 -18.91 13.88 6.01
C LYS A 104 -17.61 13.14 6.29
N ASP A 105 -17.75 11.88 6.59
CA ASP A 105 -16.65 10.94 6.80
C ASP A 105 -16.63 9.85 5.71
N TYR A 106 -15.45 9.29 5.45
CA TYR A 106 -15.28 8.18 4.52
C TYR A 106 -14.37 7.11 5.11
N PRO A 107 -14.85 5.85 5.18
CA PRO A 107 -14.02 4.77 5.66
C PRO A 107 -12.95 4.42 4.63
N LEU A 108 -11.70 4.46 5.05
CA LEU A 108 -10.56 4.03 4.24
C LEU A 108 -10.31 2.53 4.43
N ALA A 109 -9.72 1.90 3.44
CA ALA A 109 -9.14 0.57 3.54
C ALA A 109 -7.63 0.68 3.42
N GLN A 110 -6.93 -0.06 4.26
CA GLN A 110 -5.48 -0.15 4.24
C GLN A 110 -5.11 -1.63 4.34
N THR A 111 -4.21 -2.06 3.45
CA THR A 111 -3.63 -3.40 3.53
C THR A 111 -2.76 -3.53 4.77
N GLN A 112 -2.46 -4.75 5.17
CA GLN A 112 -1.57 -5.02 6.30
C GLN A 112 -0.20 -4.35 6.07
N GLU A 113 0.44 -3.97 7.16
CA GLU A 113 1.74 -3.31 7.09
C GLU A 113 2.86 -4.33 6.88
N HIS A 114 3.56 -4.19 5.75
CA HIS A 114 4.75 -4.96 5.43
C HIS A 114 5.93 -4.03 5.09
N ARG A 115 6.09 -2.96 5.87
CA ARG A 115 7.14 -1.95 5.63
C ARG A 115 8.50 -2.37 6.13
N SER A 116 8.55 -3.29 7.06
CA SER A 116 9.78 -3.77 7.66
C SER A 116 9.92 -5.26 7.42
N MET A 117 11.11 -5.69 7.07
CA MET A 117 11.47 -7.12 7.03
C MET A 117 11.66 -7.70 8.43
N GLU A 118 11.54 -6.89 9.49
CA GLU A 118 11.70 -7.28 10.90
C GLU A 118 13.02 -8.01 11.18
N GLY A 119 14.09 -7.56 10.53
CA GLY A 119 15.41 -8.19 10.62
C GLY A 119 15.56 -9.49 9.84
N ARG A 120 14.55 -9.90 9.09
CA ARG A 120 14.61 -11.06 8.20
C ARG A 120 14.95 -10.60 6.78
N ASP A 121 16.04 -11.06 6.21
CA ASP A 121 16.45 -10.71 4.84
C ASP A 121 15.59 -11.45 3.79
N LEU A 122 14.31 -11.05 3.70
CA LEU A 122 13.38 -11.58 2.68
C LEU A 122 13.77 -11.14 1.28
N VAL A 123 14.29 -9.92 1.15
CA VAL A 123 14.92 -9.39 -0.06
C VAL A 123 16.40 -9.25 0.21
N ARG A 124 17.22 -9.87 -0.64
CA ARG A 124 18.67 -9.89 -0.50
C ARG A 124 19.28 -9.13 -1.66
N GLU A 125 20.11 -8.14 -1.34
CA GLU A 125 20.74 -7.27 -2.34
C GLU A 125 22.24 -7.16 -2.11
N GLY A 126 22.97 -6.80 -3.14
CA GLY A 126 24.40 -6.58 -3.04
C GLY A 126 24.94 -5.88 -4.28
N THR A 127 26.15 -5.34 -4.12
CA THR A 127 26.87 -4.73 -5.23
C THR A 127 27.57 -5.80 -6.07
N LEU A 128 27.93 -5.46 -7.31
CA LEU A 128 28.73 -6.33 -8.17
C LEU A 128 30.06 -6.73 -7.48
N GLU A 129 30.72 -5.78 -6.84
CA GLU A 129 31.96 -6.05 -6.10
C GLU A 129 31.77 -7.09 -4.99
N ARG A 130 30.63 -7.07 -4.29
CA ARG A 130 30.29 -8.08 -3.28
C ARG A 130 30.08 -9.46 -3.91
N PHE A 131 29.39 -9.50 -5.04
CA PHE A 131 29.17 -10.73 -5.79
C PHE A 131 30.49 -11.32 -6.33
N GLU A 132 31.38 -10.49 -6.87
CA GLU A 132 32.70 -10.93 -7.37
C GLU A 132 33.56 -11.48 -6.25
N LYS A 133 33.49 -10.92 -5.05
CA LYS A 133 34.21 -11.43 -3.86
C LYS A 133 33.62 -12.73 -3.31
N ASN A 134 32.30 -12.83 -3.33
CA ASN A 134 31.57 -14.00 -2.83
C ASN A 134 30.26 -14.17 -3.61
N ASN A 135 30.27 -15.03 -4.61
CA ASN A 135 29.09 -15.27 -5.46
C ASN A 135 27.93 -15.99 -4.74
N THR A 136 28.18 -16.50 -3.54
CA THR A 136 27.15 -17.14 -2.70
C THR A 136 26.69 -16.26 -1.55
N PHE A 137 27.05 -14.98 -1.53
CA PHE A 137 26.73 -14.07 -0.43
C PHE A 137 25.23 -14.04 -0.08
N ALA A 138 24.36 -14.15 -1.09
CA ALA A 138 22.92 -14.14 -0.89
C ALA A 138 22.40 -15.37 -0.13
N GLN A 139 23.13 -16.48 -0.12
CA GLN A 139 22.73 -17.68 0.61
C GLN A 139 22.92 -17.53 2.13
N THR A 140 23.89 -16.72 2.54
CA THR A 140 24.26 -16.54 3.95
C THR A 140 23.83 -15.18 4.51
N MET A 141 23.41 -14.26 3.65
CA MET A 141 22.99 -12.91 4.09
C MET A 141 21.79 -12.98 5.03
N GLY A 142 21.89 -12.34 6.18
CA GLY A 142 20.83 -12.30 7.18
C GLY A 142 20.61 -13.59 7.97
N MET A 143 21.44 -14.59 7.75
CA MET A 143 21.32 -15.86 8.46
C MET A 143 21.94 -15.84 9.85
N ASP A 144 22.81 -14.89 10.15
CA ASP A 144 23.59 -14.87 11.38
C ASP A 144 22.82 -14.47 12.64
N GLY A 145 21.61 -13.94 12.51
CA GLY A 145 20.91 -13.38 13.64
C GLY A 145 19.50 -13.90 13.94
N HIS A 146 18.81 -14.49 12.97
CA HIS A 146 17.37 -14.68 13.09
C HIS A 146 16.80 -15.98 12.52
N ILE A 147 17.63 -16.99 12.27
CA ILE A 147 17.07 -18.30 11.97
C ILE A 147 16.74 -18.97 13.30
N PRO A 148 15.47 -19.08 13.69
CA PRO A 148 15.12 -20.00 14.74
C PRO A 148 15.61 -21.38 14.31
N PRO A 149 16.11 -22.20 15.23
CA PRO A 149 16.45 -23.57 14.89
C PRO A 149 15.25 -24.17 14.15
N ASN A 150 15.51 -24.93 13.11
CA ASN A 150 14.49 -25.59 12.26
C ASN A 150 13.66 -26.56 13.13
N ILE A 151 12.83 -26.00 13.99
CA ILE A 151 11.85 -26.74 14.77
C ILE A 151 10.62 -26.87 13.90
N SER A 152 10.39 -28.04 13.34
CA SER A 152 9.20 -28.35 12.55
C SER A 152 8.37 -29.41 13.25
N LEU A 153 7.04 -29.24 13.20
CA LEU A 153 6.10 -30.24 13.72
C LEU A 153 6.01 -31.47 12.81
N TYR A 154 6.59 -31.42 11.64
CA TYR A 154 6.59 -32.51 10.64
C TYR A 154 7.92 -32.56 9.90
N THR A 155 8.23 -33.73 9.36
CA THR A 155 9.38 -33.90 8.45
C THR A 155 9.02 -33.33 7.09
N HIS A 156 9.81 -32.37 6.61
CA HIS A 156 9.61 -31.83 5.27
C HIS A 156 9.80 -32.93 4.22
N PRO A 157 8.97 -32.95 3.18
CA PRO A 157 9.17 -33.89 2.07
C PRO A 157 10.51 -33.59 1.39
N THR A 158 11.23 -34.64 1.04
CA THR A 158 12.46 -34.51 0.27
C THR A 158 12.15 -34.18 -1.19
N LEU A 159 12.60 -33.04 -1.67
CA LEU A 159 12.47 -32.60 -3.06
C LEU A 159 13.61 -33.21 -3.89
N THR A 160 13.42 -34.46 -4.35
CA THR A 160 14.44 -35.24 -5.07
C THR A 160 14.08 -35.49 -6.52
N SER A 161 13.06 -34.86 -7.05
CA SER A 161 12.71 -34.98 -8.47
C SER A 161 13.86 -34.54 -9.35
N LYS A 162 14.03 -35.24 -10.47
CA LYS A 162 15.05 -34.90 -11.47
C LYS A 162 14.79 -33.52 -12.07
N GLU A 163 13.53 -33.19 -12.32
CA GLU A 163 13.07 -31.90 -12.80
C GLU A 163 12.64 -31.08 -11.59
N GLN A 164 13.27 -29.89 -11.45
CA GLN A 164 12.93 -28.91 -10.45
C GLN A 164 12.78 -27.54 -11.11
N TRP A 165 11.76 -26.82 -10.71
CA TRP A 165 11.45 -25.50 -11.27
C TRP A 165 12.02 -24.41 -10.39
N GLY A 166 12.60 -23.40 -11.03
CA GLY A 166 13.02 -22.17 -10.39
C GLY A 166 12.60 -20.98 -11.25
N MET A 167 12.25 -19.90 -10.62
CA MET A 167 11.94 -18.63 -11.29
C MET A 167 12.88 -17.54 -10.80
N THR A 168 13.47 -16.82 -11.74
CA THR A 168 14.28 -15.64 -11.45
C THR A 168 13.68 -14.44 -12.17
N VAL A 169 13.51 -13.35 -11.43
CA VAL A 169 13.08 -12.07 -11.98
C VAL A 169 14.26 -11.12 -11.98
N ASP A 170 14.71 -10.71 -13.17
CA ASP A 170 15.74 -9.67 -13.30
C ASP A 170 15.09 -8.29 -13.12
N LEU A 171 15.28 -7.69 -11.95
CA LEU A 171 14.69 -6.40 -11.59
C LEU A 171 15.28 -5.24 -12.39
N ASN A 172 16.44 -5.41 -13.07
CA ASN A 172 16.98 -4.37 -13.94
C ASN A 172 16.23 -4.27 -15.27
N THR A 173 15.66 -5.38 -15.74
CA THR A 173 14.91 -5.45 -16.99
C THR A 173 13.40 -5.52 -16.80
N CYS A 174 12.94 -5.72 -15.57
CA CYS A 174 11.52 -5.81 -15.25
C CYS A 174 10.80 -4.48 -15.49
N THR A 175 9.75 -4.51 -16.32
CA THR A 175 8.92 -3.34 -16.62
C THR A 175 7.75 -3.14 -15.63
N GLY A 176 7.58 -4.03 -14.66
CA GLY A 176 6.46 -3.98 -13.71
C GLY A 176 5.09 -4.26 -14.33
N CYS A 177 5.02 -5.04 -15.40
CA CYS A 177 3.75 -5.33 -16.10
C CYS A 177 2.79 -6.24 -15.31
N ASN A 178 3.20 -6.80 -14.18
CA ASN A 178 2.43 -7.68 -13.28
C ASN A 178 1.93 -9.00 -13.91
N ALA A 179 2.38 -9.39 -15.10
CA ALA A 179 1.94 -10.62 -15.73
C ALA A 179 2.23 -11.87 -14.88
N CYS A 180 3.39 -11.93 -14.22
CA CYS A 180 3.76 -13.01 -13.29
C CYS A 180 2.84 -13.06 -12.05
N VAL A 181 2.44 -11.89 -11.53
CA VAL A 181 1.52 -11.79 -10.39
C VAL A 181 0.13 -12.29 -10.78
N VAL A 182 -0.38 -11.83 -11.93
CA VAL A 182 -1.68 -12.27 -12.45
C VAL A 182 -1.69 -13.78 -12.75
N ALA A 183 -0.61 -14.30 -13.34
CA ALA A 183 -0.49 -15.74 -13.59
C ALA A 183 -0.50 -16.55 -12.29
N CYS A 184 0.21 -16.10 -11.27
CA CYS A 184 0.21 -16.73 -9.95
C CYS A 184 -1.18 -16.71 -9.31
N GLN A 185 -1.85 -15.58 -9.34
CA GLN A 185 -3.22 -15.44 -8.79
C GLN A 185 -4.22 -16.36 -9.52
N ALA A 186 -4.14 -16.42 -10.85
CA ALA A 186 -5.02 -17.24 -11.66
C ALA A 186 -4.81 -18.74 -11.41
N GLU A 187 -3.55 -19.19 -11.39
CA GLU A 187 -3.18 -20.59 -11.18
C GLU A 187 -3.54 -21.07 -9.77
N ASN A 188 -3.31 -20.25 -8.77
CA ASN A 188 -3.57 -20.59 -7.37
C ASN A 188 -4.99 -20.24 -6.92
N ASN A 189 -5.85 -19.79 -7.83
CA ASN A 189 -7.23 -19.40 -7.53
C ASN A 189 -7.33 -18.41 -6.35
N VAL A 190 -6.44 -17.43 -6.34
CA VAL A 190 -6.43 -16.38 -5.30
C VAL A 190 -7.67 -15.50 -5.48
N PRO A 191 -8.52 -15.35 -4.45
CA PRO A 191 -9.75 -14.60 -4.58
C PRO A 191 -9.47 -13.10 -4.82
N VAL A 192 -10.24 -12.50 -5.72
CA VAL A 192 -10.25 -11.04 -5.89
C VAL A 192 -11.20 -10.46 -4.86
N VAL A 193 -10.65 -9.70 -3.93
CA VAL A 193 -11.40 -9.08 -2.83
C VAL A 193 -11.50 -7.57 -3.01
N GLY A 194 -12.57 -6.97 -2.50
CA GLY A 194 -12.80 -5.54 -2.53
C GLY A 194 -12.51 -4.88 -1.19
N LYS A 195 -12.74 -3.59 -1.15
CA LYS A 195 -12.53 -2.71 0.01
C LYS A 195 -13.13 -3.27 1.32
N ASP A 196 -14.34 -3.85 1.26
CA ASP A 196 -15.00 -4.38 2.45
C ASP A 196 -14.25 -5.56 3.08
N GLN A 197 -13.62 -6.38 2.25
CA GLN A 197 -12.84 -7.52 2.76
C GLN A 197 -11.48 -7.06 3.27
N VAL A 198 -10.83 -6.10 2.60
CA VAL A 198 -9.58 -5.50 3.08
C VAL A 198 -9.80 -4.86 4.46
N ARG A 199 -10.91 -4.16 4.68
CA ARG A 199 -11.28 -3.61 5.99
C ARG A 199 -11.51 -4.68 7.07
N LYS A 200 -11.77 -5.91 6.67
CA LYS A 200 -11.88 -7.09 7.55
C LYS A 200 -10.58 -7.87 7.66
N ASN A 201 -9.45 -7.25 7.30
CA ASN A 201 -8.11 -7.85 7.28
C ASN A 201 -7.98 -9.07 6.36
N ARG A 202 -8.65 -9.01 5.21
CA ARG A 202 -8.47 -9.95 4.12
C ARG A 202 -7.86 -9.22 2.94
N ASP A 203 -6.62 -9.47 2.67
CA ASP A 203 -5.82 -8.96 1.54
C ASP A 203 -5.21 -10.09 0.73
#